data_d35a3b350e7c81a2641bdb9b6fb28240
#
_entry.id   d35a3b350e7c81a2641bdb9b6fb28240
#
_cell.length_a   1.000
_cell.length_b   1.000
_cell.length_c   1.000
_cell.angle_alpha   90.00
_cell.angle_beta   90.00
_cell.angle_gamma   90.00
#
_symmetry.space_group_name_H-M   'P 1'
#
loop_
_entity.id
_entity.type
_entity.pdbx_description
1 polymer ?
#
loop_
_entity_poly.entity_id
_entity_poly.type
_entity_poly.pdbx_seq_one_letter_code
_entity_poly.pdbx_strand_id
1 'polypeptide(L)'
;MKQGTITGISGPVIDVHFPEGSLPAINEALTVEANGTRYTMEVEQHLENKTVRCVMMAGSDGLSRGLTVTATGHGISVPVGEATLGRMFNVLGDPIDGEAPVSADAPRWEIHRPAPGFAQQMPAADILETGIKVIDLLAPYAKGGKIGLFGGAGVGKTVLIQELISNIATEHGGYSIFTGVGERSR
;
A
#
# COMPACT_ATOMS: atom_id res chain seq x y z
N MET A 1 8.19 -12.26 -20.90
CA MET A 1 7.85 -11.00 -20.21
C MET A 1 7.69 -9.92 -21.26
N LYS A 2 6.68 -9.07 -21.15
CA LYS A 2 6.47 -7.95 -22.07
C LYS A 2 7.48 -6.85 -21.75
N GLN A 3 8.05 -6.23 -22.76
CA GLN A 3 8.97 -5.11 -22.58
C GLN A 3 8.43 -3.86 -23.27
N GLY A 4 8.59 -2.75 -22.62
CA GLY A 4 8.25 -1.43 -23.10
C GLY A 4 9.42 -0.45 -22.95
N THR A 5 9.21 0.77 -23.39
CA THR A 5 10.23 1.83 -23.33
C THR A 5 9.61 3.09 -22.73
N ILE A 6 10.31 3.76 -21.82
CA ILE A 6 9.88 5.03 -21.26
C ILE A 6 9.87 6.11 -22.35
N THR A 7 8.71 6.73 -22.55
CA THR A 7 8.51 7.80 -23.54
C THR A 7 8.30 9.17 -22.90
N GLY A 8 7.76 9.21 -21.66
CA GLY A 8 7.47 10.42 -20.92
C GLY A 8 7.77 10.27 -19.43
N ILE A 9 8.27 11.33 -18.81
CA ILE A 9 8.50 11.42 -17.36
C ILE A 9 7.98 12.78 -16.89
N SER A 10 7.06 12.77 -15.94
CA SER A 10 6.49 13.98 -15.33
C SER A 10 6.31 13.78 -13.83
N GLY A 11 7.35 14.07 -13.05
CA GLY A 11 7.40 13.76 -11.62
C GLY A 11 7.24 12.24 -11.40
N PRO A 12 6.27 11.79 -10.59
CA PRO A 12 6.05 10.37 -10.36
C PRO A 12 5.29 9.65 -11.48
N VAL A 13 4.85 10.38 -12.52
CA VAL A 13 4.06 9.82 -13.62
C VAL A 13 5.00 9.47 -14.78
N ILE A 14 4.94 8.22 -15.22
CA ILE A 14 5.77 7.67 -16.28
C ILE A 14 4.90 7.12 -17.41
N ASP A 15 5.13 7.57 -18.63
CA ASP A 15 4.49 7.00 -19.82
C ASP A 15 5.42 5.98 -20.47
N VAL A 16 4.92 4.76 -20.67
CA VAL A 16 5.68 3.62 -21.22
C VAL A 16 4.98 3.10 -22.47
N HIS A 17 5.72 3.04 -23.58
CA HIS A 17 5.24 2.50 -24.84
C HIS A 17 5.59 1.02 -24.97
N PHE A 18 4.61 0.19 -25.34
CA PHE A 18 4.77 -1.24 -25.61
C PHE A 18 4.56 -1.52 -27.10
N PRO A 19 5.64 -1.72 -27.87
CA PRO A 19 5.52 -1.81 -29.34
C PRO A 19 4.78 -3.06 -29.81
N GLU A 20 4.88 -4.17 -29.07
CA GLU A 20 4.36 -5.48 -29.47
C GLU A 20 3.40 -6.06 -28.43
N GLY A 21 2.44 -6.84 -28.91
CA GLY A 21 1.51 -7.60 -28.09
C GLY A 21 0.41 -6.78 -27.44
N SER A 22 -0.22 -7.37 -26.42
CA SER A 22 -1.21 -6.70 -25.58
C SER A 22 -0.53 -5.85 -24.53
N LEU A 23 -1.13 -4.71 -24.20
CA LEU A 23 -0.68 -3.86 -23.09
C LEU A 23 -0.67 -4.62 -21.75
N PRO A 24 0.19 -4.23 -20.80
CA PRO A 24 0.05 -4.64 -19.40
C PRO A 24 -1.34 -4.30 -18.88
N ALA A 25 -1.86 -5.08 -17.95
CA ALA A 25 -3.16 -4.82 -17.35
C ALA A 25 -3.12 -3.57 -16.43
N ILE A 26 -4.27 -2.97 -16.19
CA ILE A 26 -4.41 -1.97 -15.13
C ILE A 26 -4.04 -2.63 -13.80
N ASN A 27 -3.36 -1.89 -12.92
CA ASN A 27 -2.77 -2.35 -11.65
C ASN A 27 -1.61 -3.35 -11.80
N GLU A 28 -1.14 -3.64 -13.02
CA GLU A 28 0.03 -4.48 -13.21
C GLU A 28 1.29 -3.72 -12.79
N ALA A 29 2.18 -4.41 -12.07
CA ALA A 29 3.47 -3.87 -11.69
C ALA A 29 4.46 -3.93 -12.86
N LEU A 30 5.15 -2.82 -13.11
CA LEU A 30 6.24 -2.74 -14.07
C LEU A 30 7.53 -2.42 -13.32
N THR A 31 8.65 -2.92 -13.84
CA THR A 31 9.98 -2.68 -13.25
C THR A 31 10.93 -2.08 -14.26
N VAL A 32 11.78 -1.18 -13.80
CA VAL A 32 12.87 -0.59 -14.59
C VAL A 32 14.14 -0.54 -13.75
N GLU A 33 15.27 -0.81 -14.37
CA GLU A 33 16.58 -0.69 -13.73
C GLU A 33 17.30 0.54 -14.26
N ALA A 34 17.78 1.39 -13.34
CA ALA A 34 18.59 2.55 -13.67
C ALA A 34 19.65 2.75 -12.58
N ASN A 35 20.89 2.97 -13.00
CA ASN A 35 22.02 3.23 -12.10
C ASN A 35 22.22 2.18 -11.01
N GLY A 36 21.92 0.90 -11.30
CA GLY A 36 22.02 -0.20 -10.33
C GLY A 36 20.85 -0.26 -9.31
N THR A 37 19.84 0.61 -9.47
CA THR A 37 18.64 0.61 -8.63
C THR A 37 17.45 0.10 -9.44
N ARG A 38 16.67 -0.77 -8.83
CA ARG A 38 15.41 -1.25 -9.39
C ARG A 38 14.26 -0.40 -8.88
N TYR A 39 13.51 0.15 -9.82
CA TYR A 39 12.31 0.93 -9.54
C TYR A 39 11.08 0.13 -9.93
N THR A 40 10.01 0.30 -9.16
CA THR A 40 8.70 -0.30 -9.43
C THR A 40 7.68 0.80 -9.66
N MET A 41 6.83 0.61 -10.66
CA MET A 41 5.70 1.48 -10.98
C MET A 41 4.46 0.63 -11.25
N GLU A 42 3.28 1.21 -11.10
CA GLU A 42 2.01 0.57 -11.33
C GLU A 42 1.28 1.19 -12.52
N VAL A 43 0.65 0.36 -13.33
CA VAL A 43 -0.15 0.82 -14.48
C VAL A 43 -1.48 1.38 -14.00
N GLU A 44 -1.70 2.67 -14.24
CA GLU A 44 -2.94 3.37 -13.85
C GLU A 44 -3.93 3.52 -15.01
N GLN A 45 -3.41 3.71 -16.22
CA GLN A 45 -4.23 4.03 -17.37
C GLN A 45 -3.62 3.53 -18.68
N HIS A 46 -4.48 3.04 -19.57
CA HIS A 46 -4.11 2.85 -20.97
C HIS A 46 -4.35 4.16 -21.75
N LEU A 47 -3.32 4.58 -22.47
CA LEU A 47 -3.37 5.71 -23.38
C LEU A 47 -3.44 5.22 -24.84
N GLU A 48 -3.58 6.15 -25.77
CA GLU A 48 -3.50 5.85 -27.20
C GLU A 48 -2.07 5.38 -27.61
N ASN A 49 -1.96 4.82 -28.81
CA ASN A 49 -0.68 4.41 -29.42
C ASN A 49 0.12 3.39 -28.59
N LYS A 50 -0.56 2.39 -28.02
CA LYS A 50 0.09 1.31 -27.24
C LYS A 50 0.94 1.83 -26.07
N THR A 51 0.51 2.89 -25.45
CA THR A 51 1.18 3.51 -24.30
C THR A 51 0.36 3.29 -23.05
N VAL A 52 1.03 3.04 -21.94
CA VAL A 52 0.42 3.01 -20.61
C VAL A 52 0.98 4.14 -19.76
N ARG A 53 0.13 4.69 -18.90
CA ARG A 53 0.52 5.66 -17.88
C ARG A 53 0.66 4.94 -16.56
N CYS A 54 1.80 5.14 -15.93
CA CYS A 54 2.16 4.49 -14.68
C CYS A 54 2.48 5.51 -13.60
N VAL A 55 2.33 5.10 -12.35
CA VAL A 55 2.74 5.88 -11.18
C VAL A 55 3.88 5.16 -10.48
N MET A 56 4.95 5.90 -10.19
CA MET A 56 6.10 5.39 -9.45
C MET A 56 5.76 5.16 -7.98
N MET A 57 6.19 4.02 -7.43
CA MET A 57 6.06 3.72 -6.00
C MET A 57 7.18 4.35 -5.15
N ALA A 58 8.18 4.91 -5.79
CA ALA A 58 9.29 5.65 -5.19
C ALA A 58 9.60 6.90 -6.03
N GLY A 59 10.64 7.65 -5.67
CA GLY A 59 11.11 8.76 -6.50
C GLY A 59 11.51 8.31 -7.91
N SER A 60 11.44 9.21 -8.88
CA SER A 60 11.82 8.97 -10.29
C SER A 60 13.24 9.44 -10.60
N ASP A 61 14.04 9.75 -9.59
CA ASP A 61 15.39 10.30 -9.74
C ASP A 61 16.30 9.29 -10.46
N GLY A 62 16.99 9.77 -11.49
CA GLY A 62 17.87 8.92 -12.30
C GLY A 62 17.20 8.16 -13.44
N LEU A 63 15.89 8.25 -13.59
CA LEU A 63 15.18 7.71 -14.75
C LEU A 63 15.33 8.63 -15.97
N SER A 64 15.43 8.04 -17.15
CA SER A 64 15.48 8.76 -18.42
C SER A 64 14.56 8.12 -19.46
N ARG A 65 14.17 8.91 -20.45
CA ARG A 65 13.48 8.36 -21.63
C ARG A 65 14.37 7.37 -22.34
N GLY A 66 13.79 6.35 -22.94
CA GLY A 66 14.49 5.29 -23.65
C GLY A 66 14.89 4.08 -22.79
N LEU A 67 14.73 4.14 -21.47
CA LEU A 67 14.98 2.98 -20.61
C LEU A 67 13.94 1.88 -20.88
N THR A 68 14.42 0.64 -20.82
CA THR A 68 13.57 -0.55 -20.98
C THR A 68 12.85 -0.85 -19.68
N VAL A 69 11.54 -1.04 -19.79
CA VAL A 69 10.64 -1.41 -18.70
C VAL A 69 10.15 -2.83 -18.92
N THR A 70 10.10 -3.61 -17.88
CA THR A 70 9.62 -5.01 -17.92
C THR A 70 8.30 -5.13 -17.16
N ALA A 71 7.30 -5.69 -17.80
CA ALA A 71 6.02 -6.03 -17.17
C ALA A 71 6.16 -7.33 -16.38
N THR A 72 5.67 -7.35 -15.13
CA THR A 72 5.80 -8.50 -14.24
C THR A 72 4.75 -9.59 -14.49
N GLY A 73 3.62 -9.21 -15.08
CA GLY A 73 2.47 -10.09 -15.30
C GLY A 73 1.52 -10.19 -14.11
N HIS A 74 1.78 -9.47 -13.02
CA HIS A 74 0.95 -9.44 -11.81
C HIS A 74 0.99 -8.05 -11.16
N GLY A 75 0.06 -7.80 -10.24
CA GLY A 75 0.04 -6.57 -9.44
C GLY A 75 1.15 -6.51 -8.39
N ILE A 76 1.27 -5.36 -7.72
CA ILE A 76 2.15 -5.22 -6.56
C ILE A 76 1.63 -6.15 -5.45
N SER A 77 2.54 -6.95 -4.89
CA SER A 77 2.22 -7.87 -3.80
C SER A 77 3.11 -7.62 -2.59
N VAL A 78 2.54 -7.81 -1.40
CA VAL A 78 3.22 -7.61 -0.12
C VAL A 78 3.20 -8.90 0.71
N PRO A 79 4.21 -9.14 1.56
CA PRO A 79 4.19 -10.29 2.45
C PRO A 79 3.04 -10.18 3.46
N VAL A 80 2.48 -11.31 3.84
CA VAL A 80 1.39 -11.40 4.83
C VAL A 80 1.65 -12.55 5.82
N GLY A 81 0.90 -12.53 6.93
CA GLY A 81 0.97 -13.59 7.95
C GLY A 81 1.91 -13.25 9.11
N GLU A 82 2.19 -14.23 9.96
CA GLU A 82 2.93 -14.05 11.22
C GLU A 82 4.32 -13.44 11.05
N ALA A 83 4.99 -13.71 9.93
CA ALA A 83 6.31 -13.15 9.63
C ALA A 83 6.33 -11.61 9.47
N THR A 84 5.16 -10.98 9.40
CA THR A 84 5.02 -9.51 9.30
C THR A 84 4.72 -8.84 10.63
N LEU A 85 4.48 -9.60 11.69
CA LEU A 85 4.18 -9.03 13.00
C LEU A 85 5.37 -8.33 13.62
N GLY A 86 5.13 -7.15 14.17
CA GLY A 86 6.18 -6.31 14.77
C GLY A 86 7.17 -5.69 13.78
N ARG A 87 6.90 -5.76 12.47
CA ARG A 87 7.77 -5.31 11.41
C ARG A 87 7.29 -3.99 10.79
N MET A 88 8.21 -3.26 10.17
CA MET A 88 7.91 -2.07 9.34
C MET A 88 8.26 -2.33 7.87
N PHE A 89 7.36 -1.96 6.98
CA PHE A 89 7.50 -2.16 5.54
C PHE A 89 7.29 -0.88 4.75
N ASN A 90 7.95 -0.79 3.60
CA ASN A 90 7.61 0.19 2.58
C ASN A 90 6.37 -0.27 1.78
N VAL A 91 5.95 0.54 0.80
CA VAL A 91 4.79 0.25 -0.05
C VAL A 91 4.93 -0.99 -0.95
N LEU A 92 6.14 -1.49 -1.14
CA LEU A 92 6.45 -2.70 -1.90
C LEU A 92 6.56 -3.95 -1.02
N GLY A 93 6.42 -3.78 0.30
CA GLY A 93 6.57 -4.86 1.28
C GLY A 93 8.01 -5.21 1.59
N ASP A 94 8.96 -4.30 1.31
CA ASP A 94 10.34 -4.46 1.75
C ASP A 94 10.48 -3.93 3.18
N PRO A 95 11.17 -4.65 4.08
CA PRO A 95 11.37 -4.17 5.44
C PRO A 95 12.25 -2.92 5.48
N ILE A 96 11.84 -1.97 6.33
CA ILE A 96 12.55 -0.70 6.57
C ILE A 96 12.96 -0.53 8.05
N ASP A 97 12.82 -1.58 8.84
CA ASP A 97 13.12 -1.62 10.28
C ASP A 97 14.59 -1.99 10.58
N GLY A 98 15.40 -2.25 9.55
CA GLY A 98 16.79 -2.68 9.71
C GLY A 98 16.97 -4.17 10.01
N GLU A 99 15.87 -4.92 10.11
CA GLU A 99 15.89 -6.36 10.34
C GLU A 99 16.04 -7.15 9.02
N ALA A 100 16.28 -8.45 9.14
CA ALA A 100 16.45 -9.33 7.98
C ALA A 100 15.21 -9.32 7.07
N PRO A 101 15.37 -9.49 5.74
CA PRO A 101 14.27 -9.63 4.81
C PRO A 101 13.31 -10.77 5.22
N VAL A 102 12.02 -10.58 4.95
CA VAL A 102 11.03 -11.66 5.09
C VAL A 102 11.38 -12.77 4.11
N SER A 103 11.22 -14.03 4.53
CA SER A 103 11.50 -15.19 3.67
C SER A 103 10.79 -15.05 2.31
N ALA A 104 11.48 -15.45 1.25
CA ALA A 104 10.90 -15.48 -0.09
C ALA A 104 9.70 -16.46 -0.19
N ASP A 105 9.65 -17.48 0.68
CA ASP A 105 8.56 -18.45 0.76
C ASP A 105 7.34 -17.94 1.56
N ALA A 106 7.44 -16.75 2.18
CA ALA A 106 6.31 -16.18 2.91
C ALA A 106 5.13 -15.91 1.97
N PRO A 107 3.91 -16.19 2.41
CA PRO A 107 2.73 -15.89 1.60
C PRO A 107 2.66 -14.40 1.26
N ARG A 108 2.29 -14.11 0.03
CA ARG A 108 2.15 -12.73 -0.45
C ARG A 108 0.75 -12.53 -1.01
N TRP A 109 0.21 -11.34 -0.80
CA TRP A 109 -1.06 -10.93 -1.35
C TRP A 109 -0.89 -9.70 -2.24
N GLU A 110 -1.61 -9.67 -3.34
CA GLU A 110 -1.71 -8.44 -4.14
C GLU A 110 -2.44 -7.35 -3.36
N ILE A 111 -1.98 -6.11 -3.50
CA ILE A 111 -2.58 -4.95 -2.81
C ILE A 111 -3.99 -4.62 -3.34
N HIS A 112 -4.25 -4.90 -4.62
CA HIS A 112 -5.56 -4.75 -5.25
C HIS A 112 -6.34 -6.06 -5.14
N ARG A 113 -7.24 -6.12 -4.16
CA ARG A 113 -8.10 -7.27 -3.91
C ARG A 113 -9.57 -6.87 -3.97
N PRO A 114 -10.43 -7.74 -4.50
CA PRO A 114 -11.86 -7.50 -4.46
C PRO A 114 -12.36 -7.44 -3.02
N ALA A 115 -13.35 -6.58 -2.76
CA ALA A 115 -14.02 -6.53 -1.46
C ALA A 115 -14.76 -7.85 -1.18
N PRO A 116 -14.92 -8.25 0.11
CA PRO A 116 -15.73 -9.40 0.47
C PRO A 116 -17.16 -9.26 -0.05
N GLY A 117 -17.71 -10.33 -0.59
CA GLY A 117 -19.10 -10.36 -1.04
C GLY A 117 -20.07 -10.19 0.13
N PHE A 118 -21.30 -9.76 -0.17
CA PHE A 118 -22.33 -9.49 0.85
C PHE A 118 -22.55 -10.66 1.83
N ALA A 119 -22.54 -11.89 1.33
CA ALA A 119 -22.72 -13.09 2.14
C ALA A 119 -21.57 -13.37 3.14
N GLN A 120 -20.43 -12.74 2.93
CA GLN A 120 -19.24 -12.86 3.79
C GLN A 120 -19.14 -11.73 4.83
N GLN A 121 -20.03 -10.74 4.73
CA GLN A 121 -20.04 -9.61 5.67
C GLN A 121 -20.90 -9.96 6.88
N MET A 122 -20.35 -9.70 8.07
CA MET A 122 -21.11 -9.78 9.31
C MET A 122 -21.74 -8.43 9.59
N PRO A 123 -23.02 -8.39 10.04
CA PRO A 123 -23.62 -7.14 10.50
C PRO A 123 -22.86 -6.61 11.72
N ALA A 124 -22.60 -5.30 11.75
CA ALA A 124 -22.00 -4.64 12.91
C ALA A 124 -23.04 -4.54 14.03
N ALA A 125 -23.03 -5.50 14.93
CA ALA A 125 -23.96 -5.55 16.05
C ALA A 125 -23.30 -5.17 17.39
N ASP A 126 -21.97 -5.28 17.49
CA ASP A 126 -21.23 -5.09 18.72
C ASP A 126 -20.48 -3.75 18.75
N ILE A 127 -20.38 -3.19 19.94
CA ILE A 127 -19.54 -2.01 20.20
C ILE A 127 -18.11 -2.47 20.49
N LEU A 128 -17.14 -1.75 19.94
CA LEU A 128 -15.73 -1.86 20.28
C LEU A 128 -15.45 -0.94 21.47
N GLU A 129 -15.23 -1.50 22.63
CA GLU A 129 -14.80 -0.74 23.80
C GLU A 129 -13.35 -0.28 23.59
N THR A 130 -13.17 1.03 23.53
CA THR A 130 -11.86 1.64 23.24
C THR A 130 -11.05 1.93 24.50
N GLY A 131 -11.68 1.93 25.67
CA GLY A 131 -11.11 2.38 26.94
C GLY A 131 -11.02 3.90 27.08
N ILE A 132 -11.44 4.65 26.07
CA ILE A 132 -11.46 6.10 26.07
C ILE A 132 -12.87 6.58 26.38
N LYS A 133 -13.11 7.02 27.61
CA LYS A 133 -14.44 7.31 28.14
C LYS A 133 -15.31 8.20 27.26
N VAL A 134 -14.73 9.23 26.65
CA VAL A 134 -15.47 10.16 25.81
C VAL A 134 -15.93 9.49 24.51
N ILE A 135 -15.15 8.58 23.96
CA ILE A 135 -15.53 7.81 22.77
C ILE A 135 -16.59 6.81 23.12
N ASP A 136 -16.33 5.97 24.11
CA ASP A 136 -17.22 4.87 24.47
C ASP A 136 -18.60 5.35 24.94
N LEU A 137 -18.67 6.55 25.56
CA LEU A 137 -19.91 7.11 26.07
C LEU A 137 -20.67 7.95 25.04
N LEU A 138 -19.98 8.79 24.26
CA LEU A 138 -20.62 9.78 23.39
C LEU A 138 -20.61 9.44 21.91
N ALA A 139 -19.65 8.64 21.45
CA ALA A 139 -19.50 8.27 20.04
C ALA A 139 -18.92 6.85 19.91
N PRO A 140 -19.62 5.83 20.43
CA PRO A 140 -19.10 4.46 20.49
C PRO A 140 -18.77 3.92 19.12
N TYR A 141 -17.69 3.16 19.02
CA TYR A 141 -17.23 2.55 17.78
C TYR A 141 -17.91 1.18 17.59
N ALA A 142 -18.44 0.95 16.40
CA ALA A 142 -18.94 -0.36 16.02
C ALA A 142 -17.78 -1.27 15.56
N LYS A 143 -17.76 -2.53 16.00
CA LYS A 143 -16.84 -3.55 15.46
C LYS A 143 -17.07 -3.70 13.96
N GLY A 144 -15.98 -3.65 13.18
CA GLY A 144 -16.03 -3.66 11.71
C GLY A 144 -16.43 -2.32 11.07
N GLY A 145 -16.62 -1.27 11.88
CA GLY A 145 -16.93 0.08 11.41
C GLY A 145 -15.73 0.81 10.81
N LYS A 146 -16.01 1.90 10.10
CA LYS A 146 -15.02 2.86 9.61
C LYS A 146 -15.19 4.16 10.36
N ILE A 147 -14.16 4.61 11.04
CA ILE A 147 -14.19 5.79 11.89
C ILE A 147 -13.22 6.84 11.36
N GLY A 148 -13.68 8.10 11.25
CA GLY A 148 -12.85 9.23 10.86
C GLY A 148 -12.53 10.12 12.06
N LEU A 149 -11.24 10.40 12.29
CA LEU A 149 -10.76 11.35 13.27
C LEU A 149 -10.25 12.60 12.54
N PHE A 150 -11.00 13.69 12.64
CA PHE A 150 -10.68 14.95 11.98
C PHE A 150 -10.20 15.99 12.98
N GLY A 151 -9.20 16.75 12.58
CA GLY A 151 -8.67 17.84 13.41
C GLY A 151 -7.46 18.49 12.77
N GLY A 152 -7.14 19.71 13.19
CA GLY A 152 -5.95 20.45 12.78
C GLY A 152 -4.64 19.80 13.26
N ALA A 153 -3.52 20.45 12.97
CA ALA A 153 -2.22 20.03 13.48
C ALA A 153 -2.15 20.22 15.01
N GLY A 154 -1.51 19.29 15.71
CA GLY A 154 -1.25 19.42 17.15
C GLY A 154 -2.43 19.16 18.08
N VAL A 155 -3.58 18.69 17.59
CA VAL A 155 -4.77 18.40 18.42
C VAL A 155 -4.79 17.01 19.04
N GLY A 156 -3.71 16.25 18.95
CA GLY A 156 -3.58 14.95 19.61
C GLY A 156 -4.08 13.74 18.82
N LYS A 157 -4.38 13.87 17.51
CA LYS A 157 -4.83 12.72 16.70
C LYS A 157 -3.92 11.50 16.81
N THR A 158 -2.61 11.70 16.68
CA THR A 158 -1.62 10.61 16.75
C THR A 158 -1.59 9.97 18.14
N VAL A 159 -1.69 10.77 19.19
CA VAL A 159 -1.75 10.27 20.58
C VAL A 159 -3.00 9.41 20.79
N LEU A 160 -4.15 9.85 20.28
CA LEU A 160 -5.39 9.09 20.34
C LEU A 160 -5.29 7.76 19.59
N ILE A 161 -4.68 7.76 18.40
CA ILE A 161 -4.45 6.52 17.64
C ILE A 161 -3.51 5.57 18.39
N GLN A 162 -2.43 6.08 18.99
CA GLN A 162 -1.51 5.26 19.80
C GLN A 162 -2.21 4.62 21.00
N GLU A 163 -3.07 5.38 21.67
CA GLU A 163 -3.87 4.86 22.79
C GLU A 163 -4.86 3.77 22.34
N LEU A 164 -5.54 3.98 21.22
CA LEU A 164 -6.41 2.96 20.63
C LEU A 164 -5.65 1.67 20.27
N ILE A 165 -4.46 1.78 19.66
CA ILE A 165 -3.61 0.64 19.34
C ILE A 165 -3.21 -0.11 20.62
N SER A 166 -2.76 0.61 21.64
CA SER A 166 -2.38 0.04 22.93
C SER A 166 -3.54 -0.70 23.59
N ASN A 167 -4.71 -0.08 23.67
CA ASN A 167 -5.88 -0.66 24.32
C ASN A 167 -6.41 -1.89 23.56
N ILE A 168 -6.42 -1.87 22.22
CA ILE A 168 -6.81 -3.04 21.43
C ILE A 168 -5.86 -4.20 21.65
N ALA A 169 -4.55 -3.94 21.70
CA ALA A 169 -3.56 -4.99 21.92
C ALA A 169 -3.66 -5.60 23.34
N THR A 170 -3.86 -4.77 24.38
CA THR A 170 -3.85 -5.22 25.77
C THR A 170 -5.17 -5.84 26.20
N GLU A 171 -6.29 -5.24 25.83
CA GLU A 171 -7.62 -5.64 26.34
C GLU A 171 -8.33 -6.65 25.43
N HIS A 172 -8.10 -6.57 24.12
CA HIS A 172 -8.78 -7.43 23.15
C HIS A 172 -7.88 -8.51 22.54
N GLY A 173 -6.57 -8.53 22.84
CA GLY A 173 -5.62 -9.49 22.28
C GLY A 173 -5.53 -9.45 20.76
N GLY A 174 -5.90 -8.32 20.15
CA GLY A 174 -5.96 -8.12 18.70
C GLY A 174 -4.63 -7.66 18.12
N TYR A 175 -4.56 -7.69 16.80
CA TYR A 175 -3.47 -7.10 16.03
C TYR A 175 -3.85 -5.71 15.55
N SER A 176 -2.88 -4.79 15.57
CA SER A 176 -3.03 -3.45 15.03
C SER A 176 -2.10 -3.24 13.84
N ILE A 177 -2.63 -2.67 12.77
CA ILE A 177 -1.85 -2.30 11.60
C ILE A 177 -1.93 -0.78 11.46
N PHE A 178 -0.79 -0.12 11.48
CA PHE A 178 -0.69 1.32 11.26
C PHE A 178 -0.12 1.60 9.87
N THR A 179 -0.81 2.45 9.11
CA THR A 179 -0.34 2.91 7.80
C THR A 179 -0.16 4.41 7.82
N GLY A 180 1.06 4.88 7.53
CA GLY A 180 1.38 6.30 7.44
C GLY A 180 1.35 6.78 5.99
N VAL A 181 0.52 7.78 5.70
CA VAL A 181 0.47 8.45 4.39
C VAL A 181 0.61 9.95 4.63
N GLY A 182 1.76 10.51 4.20
CA GLY A 182 2.05 11.94 4.40
C GLY A 182 2.33 12.33 5.85
N GLU A 183 2.52 11.36 6.75
CA GLU A 183 2.90 11.59 8.14
C GLU A 183 4.41 11.82 8.27
N ARG A 184 4.82 12.54 9.33
CA ARG A 184 6.24 12.73 9.62
C ARG A 184 6.83 11.41 10.15
N SER A 185 7.90 10.94 9.53
CA SER A 185 8.74 9.91 10.11
C SER A 185 9.52 10.53 11.30
N ARG A 186 9.29 10.02 12.48
CA ARG A 186 10.04 10.39 13.70
C ARG A 186 10.71 9.16 14.26
#